data_ad3fae2abba3bd0c65d3a6d58a2b997a
#
_entry.id   ad3fae2abba3bd0c65d3a6d58a2b997a
#
_cell.length_a   1.000
_cell.length_b   1.000
_cell.length_c   1.000
_cell.angle_alpha   90.00
_cell.angle_beta   90.00
_cell.angle_gamma   90.00
#
_symmetry.space_group_name_H-M   'P 1'
#
loop_
_entity.id
_entity.type
_entity.pdbx_description
1 polymer ?
#
loop_
_entity_poly.entity_id
_entity_poly.type
_entity_poly.pdbx_seq_one_letter_code
_entity_poly.pdbx_strand_id
1 'polypeptide(L)'
;GHPYGHDRIQTPVSLALAGSLSIIFIAIAWDAVTRILSPESLLQPGFLPLAIAAISVVSKEGYFQYIVRHPSTAASRMLYANAWHSRSDALSSLAVIVGVGGVLAGFPWADALAATAVAGLLLVVAYRIGREGAEELIDSAASPLLNANMRKTILTIEGVRDTHELRTRRMADKVL
;
A
#
# COMPACT_ATOMS: atom_id res chain seq x y z
N GLY A 1 4.35 -14.96 -30.12
CA GLY A 1 3.80 -15.02 -28.79
C GLY A 1 4.90 -15.28 -27.76
N HIS A 2 4.89 -14.59 -26.65
CA HIS A 2 5.88 -14.79 -25.58
C HIS A 2 5.44 -15.96 -24.69
N PRO A 3 6.18 -17.08 -24.63
CA PRO A 3 5.75 -18.28 -23.90
C PRO A 3 5.60 -18.08 -22.39
N TYR A 4 6.22 -17.04 -21.82
CA TYR A 4 6.19 -16.71 -20.40
C TYR A 4 5.32 -15.49 -20.03
N GLY A 5 4.51 -14.96 -20.99
CA GLY A 5 3.63 -13.82 -20.75
C GLY A 5 4.36 -12.48 -20.54
N HIS A 6 3.60 -11.47 -20.06
CA HIS A 6 4.10 -10.12 -19.77
C HIS A 6 4.34 -9.90 -18.27
N ASP A 7 4.36 -10.96 -17.46
CA ASP A 7 4.43 -10.89 -16.01
C ASP A 7 5.71 -10.19 -15.53
N ARG A 8 6.81 -10.24 -16.29
CA ARG A 8 8.07 -9.53 -16.00
C ARG A 8 7.97 -8.00 -16.07
N ILE A 9 6.97 -7.45 -16.74
CA ILE A 9 6.81 -5.98 -16.84
C ILE A 9 6.25 -5.41 -15.53
N GLN A 10 5.57 -6.20 -14.72
CA GLN A 10 4.99 -5.76 -13.44
C GLN A 10 6.07 -5.27 -12.48
N THR A 11 7.20 -5.94 -12.39
CA THR A 11 8.28 -5.62 -11.46
C THR A 11 8.92 -4.24 -11.69
N PRO A 12 9.39 -3.88 -12.92
CA PRO A 12 9.92 -2.54 -13.15
C PRO A 12 8.85 -1.44 -13.00
N VAL A 13 7.58 -1.74 -13.33
CA VAL A 13 6.48 -0.81 -13.11
C VAL A 13 6.23 -0.58 -11.62
N SER A 14 6.23 -1.62 -10.80
CA SER A 14 6.10 -1.51 -9.35
C SER A 14 7.24 -0.70 -8.72
N LEU A 15 8.47 -0.90 -9.18
CA LEU A 15 9.63 -0.13 -8.72
C LEU A 15 9.56 1.34 -9.13
N ALA A 16 9.17 1.62 -10.37
CA ALA A 16 8.97 2.99 -10.85
C ALA A 16 7.85 3.69 -10.06
N LEU A 17 6.76 2.98 -9.78
CA LEU A 17 5.66 3.46 -8.95
C LEU A 17 6.13 3.74 -7.51
N ALA A 18 6.82 2.79 -6.88
CA ALA A 18 7.35 2.97 -5.53
C ALA A 18 8.33 4.14 -5.46
N GLY A 19 9.21 4.31 -6.45
CA GLY A 19 10.14 5.42 -6.55
C GLY A 19 9.43 6.78 -6.68
N SER A 20 8.47 6.88 -7.60
CA SER A 20 7.70 8.11 -7.80
C SER A 20 6.87 8.48 -6.56
N LEU A 21 6.21 7.52 -5.93
CA LEU A 21 5.48 7.73 -4.67
C LEU A 21 6.41 8.18 -3.55
N SER A 22 7.59 7.58 -3.42
CA SER A 22 8.58 7.97 -2.40
C SER A 22 9.01 9.43 -2.56
N ILE A 23 9.27 9.87 -3.78
CA ILE A 23 9.66 11.27 -4.07
C ILE A 23 8.52 12.22 -3.66
N ILE A 24 7.27 11.91 -4.03
CA ILE A 24 6.11 12.72 -3.69
C ILE A 24 5.94 12.81 -2.17
N PHE A 25 6.02 11.70 -1.46
CA PHE A 25 5.81 11.69 0.00
C PHE A 25 6.96 12.36 0.75
N ILE A 26 8.20 12.25 0.28
CA ILE A 26 9.33 13.00 0.83
C ILE A 26 9.12 14.50 0.63
N ALA A 27 8.65 14.92 -0.54
CA ALA A 27 8.37 16.34 -0.82
C ALA A 27 7.25 16.88 0.09
N ILE A 28 6.18 16.11 0.30
CA ILE A 28 5.08 16.49 1.23
C ILE A 28 5.59 16.56 2.67
N ALA A 29 6.40 15.59 3.11
CA ALA A 29 6.97 15.60 4.44
C ALA A 29 7.90 16.79 4.65
N TRP A 30 8.72 17.12 3.65
CA TRP A 30 9.60 18.28 3.67
C TRP A 30 8.81 19.60 3.78
N ASP A 31 7.78 19.77 2.95
CA ASP A 31 6.91 20.95 3.00
C ASP A 31 6.21 21.06 4.37
N ALA A 32 5.69 19.97 4.90
CA ALA A 32 5.05 19.95 6.21
C ALA A 32 6.03 20.32 7.35
N VAL A 33 7.24 19.78 7.33
CA VAL A 33 8.28 20.13 8.32
C VAL A 33 8.70 21.58 8.21
N THR A 34 8.89 22.11 7.00
CA THR A 34 9.25 23.53 6.81
C THR A 34 8.16 24.46 7.30
N ARG A 35 6.89 24.12 7.15
CA ARG A 35 5.75 24.87 7.71
C ARG A 35 5.77 24.87 9.24
N ILE A 36 6.12 23.76 9.87
CA ILE A 36 6.26 23.71 11.35
C ILE A 36 7.36 24.63 11.83
N LEU A 37 8.50 24.66 11.11
CA LEU A 37 9.66 25.49 11.47
C LEU A 37 9.49 26.97 11.18
N SER A 38 8.59 27.32 10.25
CA SER A 38 8.31 28.70 9.84
C SER A 38 6.82 29.03 10.02
N PRO A 39 6.39 29.32 11.25
CA PRO A 39 4.97 29.54 11.58
C PRO A 39 4.30 30.68 10.77
N GLU A 40 5.07 31.63 10.27
CA GLU A 40 4.58 32.75 9.46
C GLU A 40 4.05 32.31 8.08
N SER A 41 4.44 31.13 7.62
CA SER A 41 3.99 30.52 6.35
C SER A 41 2.73 29.67 6.49
N LEU A 42 2.16 29.55 7.70
CA LEU A 42 0.98 28.74 7.94
C LEU A 42 -0.26 29.43 7.33
N LEU A 43 -0.61 28.98 6.13
CA LEU A 43 -1.87 29.35 5.48
C LEU A 43 -3.03 28.82 6.33
N GLN A 44 -4.00 29.67 6.64
CA GLN A 44 -5.25 29.20 7.21
C GLN A 44 -6.02 28.43 6.11
N PRO A 45 -6.15 27.10 6.24
CA PRO A 45 -6.91 26.34 5.26
C PRO A 45 -8.36 26.80 5.28
N GLY A 46 -8.92 27.04 4.08
CA GLY A 46 -10.35 27.33 3.96
C GLY A 46 -11.19 26.12 4.42
N PHE A 47 -12.48 26.32 4.54
CA PHE A 47 -13.44 25.25 4.90
C PHE A 47 -13.57 24.17 3.81
N LEU A 48 -13.22 24.45 2.57
CA LEU A 48 -13.39 23.57 1.42
C LEU A 48 -12.63 22.23 1.54
N PRO A 49 -11.34 22.17 1.94
CA PRO A 49 -10.65 20.90 2.16
C PRO A 49 -11.32 20.02 3.22
N LEU A 50 -11.86 20.62 4.29
CA LEU A 50 -12.58 19.89 5.33
C LEU A 50 -13.87 19.26 4.78
N ALA A 51 -14.64 20.00 3.99
CA ALA A 51 -15.87 19.48 3.38
C ALA A 51 -15.57 18.33 2.41
N ILE A 52 -14.55 18.48 1.56
CA ILE A 52 -14.14 17.42 0.62
C ILE A 52 -13.68 16.18 1.37
N ALA A 53 -12.86 16.32 2.41
CA ALA A 53 -12.38 15.21 3.23
C ALA A 53 -13.54 14.50 3.95
N ALA A 54 -14.51 15.25 4.50
CA ALA A 54 -15.68 14.68 5.12
C ALA A 54 -16.54 13.86 4.14
N ILE A 55 -16.82 14.38 2.95
CA ILE A 55 -17.52 13.67 1.88
C ILE A 55 -16.75 12.41 1.49
N SER A 56 -15.43 12.49 1.37
CA SER A 56 -14.58 11.35 1.04
C SER A 56 -14.68 10.24 2.09
N VAL A 57 -14.60 10.58 3.39
CA VAL A 57 -14.74 9.60 4.48
C VAL A 57 -16.12 8.95 4.47
N VAL A 58 -17.18 9.75 4.37
CA VAL A 58 -18.56 9.23 4.35
C VAL A 58 -18.79 8.31 3.16
N SER A 59 -18.32 8.69 1.98
CA SER A 59 -18.48 7.88 0.76
C SER A 59 -17.72 6.55 0.85
N LYS A 60 -16.47 6.57 1.33
CA LYS A 60 -15.62 5.38 1.45
C LYS A 60 -16.13 4.44 2.54
N GLU A 61 -16.53 4.96 3.69
CA GLU A 61 -17.14 4.14 4.74
C GLU A 61 -18.51 3.60 4.31
N GLY A 62 -19.32 4.40 3.63
CA GLY A 62 -20.60 3.94 3.04
C GLY A 62 -20.40 2.80 2.04
N TYR A 63 -19.39 2.91 1.16
CA TYR A 63 -19.02 1.84 0.24
C TYR A 63 -18.60 0.57 0.98
N PHE A 64 -17.74 0.69 1.99
CA PHE A 64 -17.32 -0.44 2.82
C PHE A 64 -18.50 -1.13 3.48
N GLN A 65 -19.40 -0.37 4.14
CA GLN A 65 -20.58 -0.88 4.82
C GLN A 65 -21.54 -1.57 3.84
N TYR A 66 -21.70 -1.00 2.64
CA TYR A 66 -22.53 -1.61 1.59
C TYR A 66 -22.00 -2.99 1.20
N ILE A 67 -20.69 -3.11 0.90
CA ILE A 67 -20.08 -4.38 0.50
C ILE A 67 -20.19 -5.44 1.61
N VAL A 68 -19.87 -5.06 2.85
CA VAL A 68 -19.86 -6.02 3.97
C VAL A 68 -21.25 -6.51 4.36
N ARG A 69 -22.24 -5.65 4.22
CA ARG A 69 -23.64 -6.00 4.60
C ARG A 69 -24.37 -6.84 3.56
N HIS A 70 -23.92 -6.88 2.31
CA HIS A 70 -24.58 -7.63 1.26
C HIS A 70 -23.88 -8.99 1.04
N PRO A 71 -24.54 -10.14 1.32
CA PRO A 71 -23.91 -11.45 1.24
C PRO A 71 -23.30 -11.79 -0.13
N SER A 72 -23.96 -11.35 -1.21
CA SER A 72 -23.47 -11.59 -2.58
C SER A 72 -22.15 -10.87 -2.90
N THR A 73 -21.96 -9.66 -2.36
CA THR A 73 -20.74 -8.87 -2.56
C THR A 73 -19.65 -9.26 -1.56
N ALA A 74 -20.03 -9.58 -0.32
CA ALA A 74 -19.10 -10.03 0.71
C ALA A 74 -18.46 -11.39 0.36
N ALA A 75 -19.15 -12.25 -0.40
CA ALA A 75 -18.61 -13.53 -0.87
C ALA A 75 -17.50 -13.37 -1.93
N SER A 76 -17.41 -12.23 -2.60
CA SER A 76 -16.36 -11.93 -3.58
C SER A 76 -15.10 -11.45 -2.87
N ARG A 77 -14.01 -12.26 -2.89
CA ARG A 77 -12.71 -11.88 -2.32
C ARG A 77 -12.19 -10.55 -2.86
N MET A 78 -12.38 -10.32 -4.16
CA MET A 78 -11.90 -9.10 -4.82
C MET A 78 -12.66 -7.87 -4.31
N LEU A 79 -13.99 -7.93 -4.25
CA LEU A 79 -14.82 -6.81 -3.75
C LEU A 79 -14.54 -6.54 -2.27
N TYR A 80 -14.40 -7.58 -1.46
CA TYR A 80 -14.08 -7.46 -0.05
C TYR A 80 -12.70 -6.83 0.18
N ALA A 81 -11.66 -7.27 -0.56
CA ALA A 81 -10.32 -6.69 -0.49
C ALA A 81 -10.32 -5.22 -0.93
N ASN A 82 -11.04 -4.88 -2.00
CA ASN A 82 -11.18 -3.50 -2.48
C ASN A 82 -11.92 -2.61 -1.46
N ALA A 83 -12.93 -3.14 -0.79
CA ALA A 83 -13.65 -2.43 0.27
C ALA A 83 -12.74 -2.11 1.46
N TRP A 84 -11.91 -3.06 1.89
CA TRP A 84 -10.90 -2.84 2.92
C TRP A 84 -9.84 -1.83 2.52
N HIS A 85 -9.38 -1.88 1.26
CA HIS A 85 -8.46 -0.87 0.72
C HIS A 85 -9.09 0.53 0.75
N SER A 86 -10.32 0.65 0.26
CA SER A 86 -11.06 1.91 0.30
C SER A 86 -11.25 2.46 1.73
N ARG A 87 -11.49 1.58 2.70
CA ARG A 87 -11.57 1.97 4.11
C ARG A 87 -10.23 2.43 4.67
N SER A 88 -9.13 1.77 4.30
CA SER A 88 -7.78 2.20 4.67
C SER A 88 -7.46 3.59 4.11
N ASP A 89 -7.89 3.88 2.89
CA ASP A 89 -7.75 5.21 2.28
C ASP A 89 -8.60 6.28 2.99
N ALA A 90 -9.70 5.89 3.64
CA ALA A 90 -10.48 6.82 4.45
C ALA A 90 -9.70 7.36 5.65
N LEU A 91 -8.72 6.61 6.18
CA LEU A 91 -7.85 7.07 7.27
C LEU A 91 -7.02 8.29 6.87
N SER A 92 -6.54 8.35 5.61
CA SER A 92 -5.83 9.53 5.08
C SER A 92 -6.76 10.76 5.04
N SER A 93 -8.02 10.58 4.62
CA SER A 93 -9.00 11.66 4.63
C SER A 93 -9.38 12.09 6.06
N LEU A 94 -9.40 11.15 7.01
CA LEU A 94 -9.61 11.46 8.42
C LEU A 94 -8.46 12.29 9.00
N ALA A 95 -7.23 12.01 8.62
CA ALA A 95 -6.07 12.80 9.02
C ALA A 95 -6.19 14.26 8.53
N VAL A 96 -6.70 14.47 7.31
CA VAL A 96 -6.98 15.84 6.80
C VAL A 96 -8.05 16.52 7.65
N ILE A 97 -9.11 15.82 8.04
CA ILE A 97 -10.16 16.37 8.91
C ILE A 97 -9.56 16.79 10.26
N VAL A 98 -8.72 15.95 10.86
CA VAL A 98 -8.07 16.25 12.15
C VAL A 98 -7.09 17.42 12.00
N GLY A 99 -6.28 17.43 10.94
CA GLY A 99 -5.30 18.48 10.68
C GLY A 99 -5.98 19.84 10.45
N VAL A 100 -6.86 19.95 9.47
CA VAL A 100 -7.56 21.19 9.12
C VAL A 100 -8.50 21.61 10.25
N GLY A 101 -9.21 20.66 10.87
CA GLY A 101 -10.07 20.94 12.02
C GLY A 101 -9.29 21.49 13.20
N GLY A 102 -8.08 20.96 13.44
CA GLY A 102 -7.17 21.49 14.47
C GLY A 102 -6.72 22.92 14.20
N VAL A 103 -6.40 23.26 12.95
CA VAL A 103 -6.07 24.65 12.58
C VAL A 103 -7.25 25.58 12.81
N LEU A 104 -8.47 25.18 12.41
CA LEU A 104 -9.68 25.97 12.66
C LEU A 104 -10.00 26.09 14.14
N ALA A 105 -9.58 25.14 14.98
CA ALA A 105 -9.69 25.17 16.42
C ALA A 105 -8.60 26.04 17.12
N GLY A 106 -7.70 26.65 16.37
CA GLY A 106 -6.65 27.54 16.87
C GLY A 106 -5.28 26.88 17.08
N PHE A 107 -5.05 25.68 16.51
CA PHE A 107 -3.76 24.99 16.51
C PHE A 107 -3.09 25.05 15.13
N PRO A 108 -2.31 26.11 14.81
CA PRO A 108 -1.80 26.34 13.46
C PRO A 108 -0.94 25.20 12.88
N TRP A 109 -0.27 24.44 13.74
CA TRP A 109 0.64 23.35 13.38
C TRP A 109 -0.08 22.00 13.18
N ALA A 110 -1.37 21.90 13.46
CA ALA A 110 -2.11 20.65 13.43
C ALA A 110 -2.15 20.02 12.02
N ASP A 111 -2.34 20.84 10.98
CA ASP A 111 -2.34 20.39 9.58
C ASP A 111 -0.95 19.85 9.16
N ALA A 112 0.11 20.56 9.51
CA ALA A 112 1.46 20.15 9.19
C ALA A 112 1.87 18.84 9.91
N LEU A 113 1.43 18.65 11.16
CA LEU A 113 1.63 17.39 11.87
C LEU A 113 0.85 16.24 11.23
N ALA A 114 -0.42 16.47 10.89
CA ALA A 114 -1.23 15.47 10.20
C ALA A 114 -0.63 15.09 8.84
N ALA A 115 -0.19 16.08 8.05
CA ALA A 115 0.49 15.87 6.78
C ALA A 115 1.78 15.06 6.93
N THR A 116 2.61 15.38 7.95
CA THR A 116 3.84 14.63 8.24
C THR A 116 3.54 13.18 8.62
N ALA A 117 2.53 12.95 9.45
CA ALA A 117 2.14 11.60 9.87
C ALA A 117 1.64 10.76 8.68
N VAL A 118 0.80 11.34 7.83
CA VAL A 118 0.30 10.68 6.61
C VAL A 118 1.43 10.40 5.64
N ALA A 119 2.30 11.38 5.36
CA ALA A 119 3.44 11.21 4.47
C ALA A 119 4.38 10.09 4.98
N GLY A 120 4.64 10.03 6.29
CA GLY A 120 5.43 8.96 6.89
C GLY A 120 4.79 7.58 6.72
N LEU A 121 3.48 7.46 6.94
CA LEU A 121 2.75 6.21 6.72
C LEU A 121 2.82 5.76 5.26
N LEU A 122 2.58 6.67 4.33
CA LEU A 122 2.61 6.37 2.90
C LEU A 122 4.02 6.05 2.40
N LEU A 123 5.07 6.66 2.99
CA LEU A 123 6.45 6.31 2.70
C LEU A 123 6.78 4.87 3.13
N VAL A 124 6.25 4.40 4.26
CA VAL A 124 6.40 3.00 4.67
C VAL A 124 5.73 2.06 3.66
N VAL A 125 4.56 2.43 3.13
CA VAL A 125 3.87 1.65 2.08
C VAL A 125 4.69 1.64 0.79
N ALA A 126 5.19 2.79 0.34
CA ALA A 126 6.04 2.90 -0.85
C ALA A 126 7.33 2.07 -0.70
N TYR A 127 7.97 2.11 0.47
CA TYR A 127 9.13 1.27 0.77
C TYR A 127 8.81 -0.23 0.68
N ARG A 128 7.66 -0.66 1.19
CA ARG A 128 7.25 -2.08 1.12
C ARG A 128 7.05 -2.53 -0.32
N ILE A 129 6.35 -1.73 -1.13
CA ILE A 129 6.14 -2.01 -2.57
C ILE A 129 7.50 -2.07 -3.29
N GLY A 130 8.39 -1.10 -3.03
CA GLY A 130 9.72 -1.08 -3.63
C GLY A 130 10.58 -2.27 -3.23
N ARG A 131 10.53 -2.67 -1.98
CA ARG A 131 11.24 -3.85 -1.47
C ARG A 131 10.73 -5.14 -2.12
N GLU A 132 9.40 -5.33 -2.18
CA GLU A 132 8.79 -6.50 -2.82
C GLU A 132 9.19 -6.58 -4.31
N GLY A 133 9.15 -5.44 -5.04
CA GLY A 133 9.62 -5.37 -6.41
C GLY A 133 11.13 -5.66 -6.56
N ALA A 134 11.96 -5.18 -5.64
CA ALA A 134 13.39 -5.47 -5.66
C ALA A 134 13.68 -6.95 -5.37
N GLU A 135 12.99 -7.56 -4.39
CA GLU A 135 13.12 -8.98 -4.07
C GLU A 135 12.71 -9.86 -5.27
N GLU A 136 11.73 -9.44 -6.05
CA GLU A 136 11.34 -10.13 -7.28
C GLU A 136 12.40 -10.02 -8.39
N LEU A 137 13.09 -8.87 -8.51
CA LEU A 137 14.16 -8.69 -9.50
C LEU A 137 15.38 -9.58 -9.25
N ILE A 138 15.71 -9.82 -7.97
CA ILE A 138 16.86 -10.66 -7.59
C ILE A 138 16.51 -12.15 -7.52
N ASP A 139 15.41 -12.56 -8.17
CA ASP A 139 14.98 -13.97 -8.23
C ASP A 139 14.82 -14.61 -6.83
N SER A 140 14.11 -13.95 -5.95
CA SER A 140 13.88 -14.48 -4.61
C SER A 140 13.22 -15.86 -4.65
N ALA A 141 13.75 -16.78 -3.86
CA ALA A 141 13.23 -18.14 -3.74
C ALA A 141 11.81 -18.15 -3.15
N ALA A 142 11.06 -19.21 -3.42
CA ALA A 142 9.79 -19.46 -2.75
C ALA A 142 9.97 -19.50 -1.23
N SER A 143 8.89 -19.29 -0.47
CA SER A 143 8.95 -19.35 0.98
C SER A 143 9.53 -20.68 1.47
N PRO A 144 10.32 -20.70 2.56
CA PRO A 144 10.91 -21.93 3.10
C PRO A 144 9.88 -23.04 3.33
N LEU A 145 8.66 -22.65 3.74
CA LEU A 145 7.56 -23.60 3.95
C LEU A 145 7.10 -24.25 2.64
N LEU A 146 7.00 -23.48 1.57
CA LEU A 146 6.61 -23.99 0.26
C LEU A 146 7.69 -24.90 -0.32
N ASN A 147 8.97 -24.53 -0.21
CA ASN A 147 10.09 -25.37 -0.63
C ASN A 147 10.12 -26.70 0.14
N ALA A 148 9.86 -26.69 1.46
CA ALA A 148 9.76 -27.90 2.27
C ALA A 148 8.59 -28.79 1.83
N ASN A 149 7.43 -28.22 1.54
CA ASN A 149 6.27 -28.95 1.05
C ASN A 149 6.52 -29.55 -0.34
N MET A 150 7.12 -28.77 -1.25
CA MET A 150 7.51 -29.26 -2.59
C MET A 150 8.48 -30.44 -2.48
N ARG A 151 9.52 -30.31 -1.64
CA ARG A 151 10.47 -31.40 -1.40
C ARG A 151 9.76 -32.64 -0.86
N LYS A 152 8.86 -32.46 0.11
CA LYS A 152 8.09 -33.58 0.67
C LYS A 152 7.23 -34.26 -0.39
N THR A 153 6.57 -33.48 -1.25
CA THR A 153 5.75 -34.02 -2.34
C THR A 153 6.61 -34.78 -3.38
N ILE A 154 7.77 -34.23 -3.76
CA ILE A 154 8.67 -34.89 -4.71
C ILE A 154 9.16 -36.25 -4.17
N LEU A 155 9.46 -36.33 -2.88
CA LEU A 155 9.90 -37.57 -2.22
C LEU A 155 8.79 -38.64 -2.08
N THR A 156 7.51 -38.28 -2.34
CA THR A 156 6.42 -39.31 -2.38
C THR A 156 6.30 -39.98 -3.74
N ILE A 157 7.02 -39.51 -4.76
CA ILE A 157 6.98 -40.07 -6.12
C ILE A 157 7.81 -41.37 -6.12
N GLU A 158 7.21 -42.45 -6.59
CA GLU A 158 7.86 -43.74 -6.70
C GLU A 158 9.11 -43.65 -7.59
N GLY A 159 10.25 -44.16 -7.09
CA GLY A 159 11.55 -44.12 -7.78
C GLY A 159 12.43 -42.91 -7.44
N VAL A 160 11.93 -41.91 -6.75
CA VAL A 160 12.73 -40.77 -6.26
C VAL A 160 13.30 -41.11 -4.88
N ARG A 161 14.64 -41.14 -4.78
CA ARG A 161 15.34 -41.47 -3.52
C ARG A 161 15.70 -40.23 -2.71
N ASP A 162 16.07 -39.12 -3.36
CA ASP A 162 16.41 -37.86 -2.72
C ASP A 162 16.29 -36.71 -3.70
N THR A 163 16.22 -35.48 -3.18
CA THR A 163 16.21 -34.24 -3.95
C THR A 163 17.27 -33.28 -3.43
N HIS A 164 18.21 -32.90 -4.30
CA HIS A 164 19.25 -31.91 -3.99
C HIS A 164 19.00 -30.64 -4.77
N GLU A 165 19.44 -29.50 -4.25
CA GLU A 165 19.45 -28.20 -4.94
C GLU A 165 18.08 -27.81 -5.53
N LEU A 166 16.99 -28.02 -4.78
CA LEU A 166 15.68 -27.51 -5.18
C LEU A 166 15.77 -25.99 -5.26
N ARG A 167 15.80 -25.47 -6.48
CA ARG A 167 15.81 -24.02 -6.77
C ARG A 167 14.42 -23.61 -7.22
N THR A 168 13.84 -22.69 -6.53
CA THR A 168 12.54 -22.10 -6.87
C THR A 168 12.71 -20.62 -7.14
N ARG A 169 11.91 -20.11 -8.05
CA ARG A 169 11.90 -18.70 -8.42
C ARG A 169 10.48 -18.16 -8.33
N ARG A 170 10.32 -17.03 -7.68
CA ARG A 170 9.06 -16.33 -7.62
C ARG A 170 8.91 -15.39 -8.83
N MET A 171 7.76 -15.45 -9.50
CA MET A 171 7.47 -14.62 -10.66
C MET A 171 6.00 -14.18 -10.60
N ALA A 172 5.75 -12.98 -10.12
CA ALA A 172 4.43 -12.48 -9.76
C ALA A 172 3.70 -13.44 -8.82
N ASP A 173 2.54 -13.98 -9.21
CA ASP A 173 1.75 -14.94 -8.43
C ASP A 173 2.14 -16.41 -8.63
N LYS A 174 3.20 -16.67 -9.41
CA LYS A 174 3.65 -18.02 -9.74
C LYS A 174 4.99 -18.33 -9.11
N VAL A 175 5.18 -19.60 -8.77
CA VAL A 175 6.47 -20.16 -8.39
C VAL A 175 6.90 -21.13 -9.49
N LEU A 176 8.09 -20.91 -10.01
CA LEU A 176 8.74 -21.76 -11.01
C LEU A 176 9.88 -22.52 -10.35
#